data_e35912f98ed2c54fabdccdcade6d008d
#
_entry.id   e35912f98ed2c54fabdccdcade6d008d
#
_cell.length_a   1.000
_cell.length_b   1.000
_cell.length_c   1.000
_cell.angle_alpha   90.00
_cell.angle_beta   90.00
_cell.angle_gamma   90.00
#
_symmetry.space_group_name_H-M   'P 1'
#
loop_
_entity.id
_entity.type
_entity.pdbx_description
1 polymer ?
#
loop_
_entity_poly.entity_id
_entity_poly.type
_entity_poly.pdbx_seq_one_letter_code
_entity_poly.pdbx_strand_id
1 'polypeptide(L)'
;MGFNGKQWFLVKIAMSKRKKLTVYDYLKSKGKRQLSNLFVHTIEEAAAAEEAGIDYIVAAHDLPQFGINASLNDVKKIREVAPNCFMQSAGPIPPASEYEAIKFAHDYLSFGVDCIYVGNHSLKWIRAMRDENIPTIGHVGLIPGKATWIGGLRAIGKTADEAIG
;
A
#
# COMPACT_ATOMS: atom_id res chain seq x y z
N MET A 1 14.69 24.52 2.29
CA MET A 1 15.96 24.42 1.53
C MET A 1 15.71 23.51 0.33
N GLY A 2 15.67 24.02 -0.89
CA GLY A 2 15.45 23.21 -2.10
C GLY A 2 16.76 22.63 -2.59
N PHE A 3 16.77 21.36 -2.98
CA PHE A 3 17.91 20.73 -3.65
C PHE A 3 18.17 21.43 -5.01
N ASN A 4 19.42 21.71 -5.32
CA ASN A 4 19.79 22.22 -6.65
C ASN A 4 19.84 21.07 -7.67
N GLY A 5 19.82 21.39 -8.98
CA GLY A 5 19.76 20.38 -10.04
C GLY A 5 20.87 19.31 -10.02
N LYS A 6 22.07 19.66 -9.50
CA LYS A 6 23.18 18.70 -9.31
C LYS A 6 22.92 17.72 -8.18
N GLN A 7 22.33 18.18 -7.08
CA GLN A 7 21.95 17.32 -5.96
C GLN A 7 20.85 16.34 -6.38
N TRP A 8 19.85 16.79 -7.13
CA TRP A 8 18.81 15.92 -7.70
C TRP A 8 19.41 14.87 -8.65
N PHE A 9 20.40 15.22 -9.44
CA PHE A 9 21.06 14.28 -10.35
C PHE A 9 21.86 13.19 -9.61
N LEU A 10 22.58 13.57 -8.55
CA LEU A 10 23.32 12.63 -7.70
C LEU A 10 22.38 11.73 -6.90
N VAL A 11 21.27 12.24 -6.39
CA VAL A 11 20.20 11.46 -5.75
C VAL A 11 19.63 10.45 -6.75
N LYS A 12 19.29 10.86 -7.96
CA LYS A 12 18.82 9.93 -9.02
C LYS A 12 19.83 8.82 -9.34
N ILE A 13 21.13 9.10 -9.36
CA ILE A 13 22.17 8.10 -9.60
C ILE A 13 22.29 7.11 -8.40
N ALA A 14 22.20 7.62 -7.18
CA ALA A 14 22.21 6.77 -5.98
C ALA A 14 20.94 5.89 -5.89
N MET A 15 19.78 6.45 -6.23
CA MET A 15 18.49 5.73 -6.30
C MET A 15 18.49 4.61 -7.34
N SER A 16 19.24 4.76 -8.45
CA SER A 16 19.30 3.75 -9.53
C SER A 16 19.98 2.44 -9.14
N LYS A 17 20.70 2.39 -8.00
CA LYS A 17 21.44 1.21 -7.55
C LYS A 17 20.62 0.25 -6.67
N ARG A 18 19.49 0.71 -6.10
CA ARG A 18 18.64 -0.13 -5.26
C ARG A 18 17.62 -0.87 -6.12
N LYS A 19 17.63 -2.20 -6.04
CA LYS A 19 16.61 -3.01 -6.71
C LYS A 19 15.30 -2.94 -5.94
N LYS A 20 14.21 -2.58 -6.61
CA LYS A 20 12.85 -2.68 -6.07
C LYS A 20 12.54 -4.13 -5.70
N LEU A 21 11.97 -4.35 -4.51
CA LEU A 21 11.46 -5.66 -4.12
C LEU A 21 10.27 -6.06 -5.00
N THR A 22 10.18 -7.34 -5.29
CA THR A 22 8.99 -7.96 -5.87
C THR A 22 8.17 -8.64 -4.78
N VAL A 23 6.94 -9.07 -5.09
CA VAL A 23 6.13 -9.89 -4.18
C VAL A 23 6.90 -11.14 -3.75
N TYR A 24 7.64 -11.76 -4.67
CA TYR A 24 8.49 -12.92 -4.37
C TYR A 24 9.58 -12.58 -3.35
N ASP A 25 10.31 -11.46 -3.55
CA ASP A 25 11.37 -11.01 -2.65
C ASP A 25 10.79 -10.71 -1.26
N TYR A 26 9.61 -10.07 -1.22
CA TYR A 26 8.89 -9.76 0.02
C TYR A 26 8.57 -11.04 0.82
N LEU A 27 7.96 -12.04 0.18
CA LEU A 27 7.63 -13.32 0.81
C LEU A 27 8.88 -14.08 1.27
N LYS A 28 9.97 -14.06 0.50
CA LYS A 28 11.25 -14.70 0.83
C LYS A 28 11.99 -14.03 2.00
N SER A 29 11.66 -12.79 2.32
CA SER A 29 12.25 -12.05 3.45
C SER A 29 11.73 -12.53 4.81
N LYS A 30 10.59 -13.24 4.84
CA LYS A 30 9.96 -13.72 6.08
C LYS A 30 10.93 -14.60 6.88
N GLY A 31 11.14 -14.22 8.15
CA GLY A 31 12.04 -14.91 9.06
C GLY A 31 13.55 -14.75 8.77
N LYS A 32 13.94 -13.97 7.77
CA LYS A 32 15.32 -13.74 7.37
C LYS A 32 15.78 -12.30 7.51
N ARG A 33 14.88 -11.36 7.24
CA ARG A 33 15.19 -9.95 7.25
C ARG A 33 13.96 -9.16 7.71
N GLN A 34 14.20 -8.14 8.53
CA GLN A 34 13.19 -7.15 8.85
C GLN A 34 13.11 -6.14 7.71
N LEU A 35 11.89 -5.82 7.27
CA LEU A 35 11.62 -4.81 6.25
C LEU A 35 11.11 -3.54 6.92
N SER A 36 11.61 -2.39 6.46
CA SER A 36 11.10 -1.08 6.87
C SER A 36 9.84 -0.73 6.10
N ASN A 37 8.83 -0.20 6.82
CA ASN A 37 7.56 0.23 6.24
C ASN A 37 7.24 1.65 6.68
N LEU A 38 6.75 2.48 5.75
CA LEU A 38 6.34 3.84 6.02
C LEU A 38 5.02 4.15 5.32
N PHE A 39 4.08 4.77 6.04
CA PHE A 39 2.89 5.36 5.44
C PHE A 39 3.24 6.76 4.94
N VAL A 40 2.95 7.06 3.68
CA VAL A 40 3.25 8.34 3.04
C VAL A 40 1.97 8.99 2.49
N HIS A 41 1.80 10.28 2.74
CA HIS A 41 0.65 11.05 2.31
C HIS A 41 0.99 12.00 1.16
N THR A 42 2.25 12.45 1.09
CA THR A 42 2.70 13.45 0.13
C THR A 42 3.81 12.93 -0.78
N ILE A 43 4.03 13.66 -1.87
CA ILE A 43 5.12 13.36 -2.81
C ILE A 43 6.47 13.55 -2.12
N GLU A 44 6.59 14.55 -1.26
CA GLU A 44 7.81 14.87 -0.51
C GLU A 44 8.15 13.76 0.49
N GLU A 45 7.16 13.23 1.20
CA GLU A 45 7.34 12.08 2.11
C GLU A 45 7.77 10.84 1.34
N ALA A 46 7.17 10.59 0.18
CA ALA A 46 7.55 9.46 -0.68
C ALA A 46 8.98 9.58 -1.22
N ALA A 47 9.38 10.79 -1.64
CA ALA A 47 10.75 11.06 -2.07
C ALA A 47 11.76 10.87 -0.93
N ALA A 48 11.42 11.34 0.28
CA ALA A 48 12.26 11.15 1.46
C ALA A 48 12.35 9.66 1.86
N ALA A 49 11.27 8.89 1.75
CA ALA A 49 11.26 7.46 1.98
C ALA A 49 12.17 6.71 0.99
N GLU A 50 12.14 7.09 -0.28
CA GLU A 50 13.03 6.53 -1.30
C GLU A 50 14.50 6.85 -1.01
N GLU A 51 14.82 8.10 -0.66
CA GLU A 51 16.17 8.54 -0.32
C GLU A 51 16.69 7.82 0.93
N ALA A 52 15.84 7.65 1.95
CA ALA A 52 16.16 6.93 3.17
C ALA A 52 16.32 5.41 2.98
N GLY A 53 15.98 4.88 1.80
CA GLY A 53 16.07 3.46 1.52
C GLY A 53 14.97 2.60 2.16
N ILE A 54 13.80 3.18 2.42
CA ILE A 54 12.63 2.45 2.94
C ILE A 54 12.25 1.34 1.94
N ASP A 55 12.07 0.13 2.46
CA ASP A 55 11.78 -1.04 1.63
C ASP A 55 10.37 -0.97 1.03
N TYR A 56 9.41 -0.48 1.79
CA TYR A 56 8.00 -0.59 1.52
C TYR A 56 7.26 0.68 1.94
N ILE A 57 6.43 1.21 1.06
CA ILE A 57 5.57 2.35 1.36
C ILE A 57 4.10 1.97 1.21
N VAL A 58 3.29 2.50 2.13
CA VAL A 58 1.83 2.50 2.06
C VAL A 58 1.44 3.89 1.55
N ALA A 59 0.89 3.96 0.36
CA ALA A 59 0.70 5.22 -0.35
C ALA A 59 -0.72 5.36 -0.90
N ALA A 60 -1.16 6.60 -1.04
CA ALA A 60 -2.42 6.95 -1.66
C ALA A 60 -3.62 6.15 -1.10
N HIS A 61 -3.67 6.00 0.22
CA HIS A 61 -4.85 5.51 0.91
C HIS A 61 -5.84 6.63 1.12
N ASP A 62 -7.10 6.37 0.83
CA ASP A 62 -8.19 7.26 1.16
C ASP A 62 -8.74 6.91 2.55
N LEU A 63 -8.60 7.85 3.47
CA LEU A 63 -9.04 7.73 4.87
C LEU A 63 -9.82 8.99 5.25
N PRO A 64 -11.01 9.19 4.67
CA PRO A 64 -11.78 10.43 4.82
C PRO A 64 -12.14 10.75 6.28
N GLN A 65 -12.27 9.73 7.13
CA GLN A 65 -12.48 9.90 8.56
C GLN A 65 -11.30 10.58 9.27
N PHE A 66 -10.13 10.64 8.65
CA PHE A 66 -8.93 11.35 9.13
C PHE A 66 -8.58 12.56 8.24
N GLY A 67 -9.48 12.96 7.33
CA GLY A 67 -9.24 14.06 6.41
C GLY A 67 -8.22 13.75 5.31
N ILE A 68 -7.87 12.48 5.10
CA ILE A 68 -6.92 12.04 4.09
C ILE A 68 -7.70 11.58 2.86
N ASN A 69 -7.48 12.28 1.75
CA ASN A 69 -8.07 11.93 0.45
C ASN A 69 -6.94 11.63 -0.53
N ALA A 70 -7.09 10.56 -1.29
CA ALA A 70 -6.12 10.14 -2.29
C ALA A 70 -6.80 9.89 -3.62
N SER A 71 -6.06 10.04 -4.69
CA SER A 71 -6.52 9.77 -6.05
C SER A 71 -5.56 8.85 -6.78
N LEU A 72 -6.01 8.29 -7.89
CA LEU A 72 -5.17 7.50 -8.79
C LEU A 72 -3.98 8.33 -9.34
N ASN A 73 -4.18 9.64 -9.50
CA ASN A 73 -3.11 10.54 -9.93
C ASN A 73 -2.02 10.71 -8.86
N ASP A 74 -2.37 10.65 -7.58
CA ASP A 74 -1.40 10.70 -6.48
C ASP A 74 -0.56 9.43 -6.45
N VAL A 75 -1.16 8.27 -6.71
CA VAL A 75 -0.42 7.00 -6.89
C VAL A 75 0.68 7.14 -7.92
N LYS A 76 0.35 7.68 -9.10
CA LYS A 76 1.30 7.88 -10.19
C LYS A 76 2.45 8.79 -9.79
N LYS A 77 2.14 9.95 -9.21
CA LYS A 77 3.15 10.93 -8.76
C LYS A 77 4.07 10.35 -7.67
N ILE A 78 3.50 9.62 -6.71
CA ILE A 78 4.27 8.95 -5.66
C ILE A 78 5.21 7.90 -6.28
N ARG A 79 4.74 7.11 -7.24
CA ARG A 79 5.59 6.14 -7.94
C ARG A 79 6.74 6.80 -8.72
N GLU A 80 6.50 7.96 -9.32
CA GLU A 80 7.54 8.70 -10.05
C GLU A 80 8.71 9.12 -9.15
N VAL A 81 8.45 9.47 -7.89
CA VAL A 81 9.49 9.91 -6.93
C VAL A 81 10.03 8.79 -6.05
N ALA A 82 9.31 7.67 -5.92
CA ALA A 82 9.72 6.49 -5.15
C ALA A 82 9.75 5.21 -6.02
N PRO A 83 10.61 5.15 -7.05
CA PRO A 83 10.61 4.06 -8.03
C PRO A 83 11.06 2.72 -7.46
N ASN A 84 11.89 2.70 -6.40
CA ASN A 84 12.46 1.49 -5.83
C ASN A 84 11.83 1.03 -4.52
N CYS A 85 10.90 1.81 -3.94
CA CYS A 85 10.08 1.33 -2.84
C CYS A 85 9.03 0.33 -3.35
N PHE A 86 8.83 -0.79 -2.66
CA PHE A 86 7.64 -1.62 -2.87
C PHE A 86 6.42 -0.83 -2.44
N MET A 87 5.41 -0.70 -3.28
CA MET A 87 4.28 0.20 -3.02
C MET A 87 2.96 -0.55 -2.91
N GLN A 88 2.28 -0.32 -1.79
CA GLN A 88 0.91 -0.72 -1.54
C GLN A 88 -0.03 0.49 -1.66
N SER A 89 -1.21 0.26 -2.20
CA SER A 89 -2.33 1.21 -2.13
C SER A 89 -3.66 0.51 -1.92
N ALA A 90 -4.62 1.21 -1.30
CA ALA A 90 -5.97 0.70 -1.05
C ALA A 90 -7.02 1.28 -2.00
N GLY A 91 -6.69 2.41 -2.63
CA GLY A 91 -7.69 3.19 -3.34
C GLY A 91 -8.72 3.89 -2.43
N PRO A 92 -9.60 4.70 -3.03
CA PRO A 92 -10.45 5.60 -2.28
C PRO A 92 -11.59 4.90 -1.54
N ILE A 93 -12.38 4.10 -2.19
CA ILE A 93 -13.60 3.51 -1.62
C ILE A 93 -13.60 2.01 -1.85
N PRO A 94 -14.02 1.19 -0.86
CA PRO A 94 -14.19 -0.23 -1.10
C PRO A 94 -15.14 -0.46 -2.29
N PRO A 95 -14.77 -1.32 -3.24
CA PRO A 95 -15.61 -1.59 -4.39
C PRO A 95 -16.94 -2.22 -3.97
N ALA A 96 -18.00 -1.96 -4.73
CA ALA A 96 -19.34 -2.49 -4.46
C ALA A 96 -19.63 -3.81 -5.20
N SER A 97 -18.75 -4.22 -6.09
CA SER A 97 -18.88 -5.45 -6.86
C SER A 97 -17.52 -6.12 -7.13
N GLU A 98 -17.55 -7.38 -7.51
CA GLU A 98 -16.37 -8.15 -7.93
C GLU A 98 -15.69 -7.51 -9.15
N TYR A 99 -16.48 -7.11 -10.14
CA TYR A 99 -15.97 -6.43 -11.32
C TYR A 99 -15.23 -5.12 -10.98
N GLU A 100 -15.83 -4.29 -10.13
CA GLU A 100 -15.18 -3.05 -9.68
C GLU A 100 -13.90 -3.33 -8.91
N ALA A 101 -13.88 -4.38 -8.07
CA ALA A 101 -12.70 -4.77 -7.32
C ALA A 101 -11.53 -5.15 -8.24
N ILE A 102 -11.79 -5.98 -9.25
CA ILE A 102 -10.79 -6.41 -10.24
C ILE A 102 -10.34 -5.22 -11.10
N LYS A 103 -11.30 -4.44 -11.62
CA LYS A 103 -11.00 -3.24 -12.43
C LYS A 103 -10.13 -2.24 -11.67
N PHE A 104 -10.54 -1.91 -10.46
CA PHE A 104 -9.78 -1.04 -9.56
C PHE A 104 -8.35 -1.54 -9.37
N ALA A 105 -8.19 -2.83 -9.08
CA ALA A 105 -6.88 -3.41 -8.85
C ALA A 105 -5.98 -3.29 -10.09
N HIS A 106 -6.50 -3.60 -11.28
CA HIS A 106 -5.75 -3.43 -12.53
C HIS A 106 -5.39 -1.98 -12.82
N ASP A 107 -6.30 -1.03 -12.56
CA ASP A 107 -6.02 0.40 -12.73
C ASP A 107 -4.81 0.80 -11.85
N TYR A 108 -4.81 0.41 -10.58
CA TYR A 108 -3.72 0.73 -9.64
C TYR A 108 -2.40 0.05 -9.98
N LEU A 109 -2.44 -1.23 -10.36
CA LEU A 109 -1.25 -1.95 -10.82
C LEU A 109 -0.65 -1.30 -12.07
N SER A 110 -1.49 -0.81 -13.00
CA SER A 110 -1.03 -0.12 -14.21
C SER A 110 -0.29 1.19 -13.92
N PHE A 111 -0.55 1.82 -12.78
CA PHE A 111 0.16 3.02 -12.28
C PHE A 111 1.38 2.68 -11.40
N GLY A 112 1.72 1.41 -11.28
CA GLY A 112 2.95 0.96 -10.62
C GLY A 112 2.79 0.61 -9.14
N VAL A 113 1.57 0.41 -8.63
CA VAL A 113 1.34 -0.23 -7.33
C VAL A 113 1.79 -1.69 -7.43
N ASP A 114 2.43 -2.21 -6.40
CA ASP A 114 2.96 -3.58 -6.39
C ASP A 114 1.99 -4.56 -5.70
N CYS A 115 1.12 -4.08 -4.82
CA CYS A 115 0.04 -4.88 -4.23
C CYS A 115 -1.14 -4.02 -3.77
N ILE A 116 -2.31 -4.63 -3.72
CA ILE A 116 -3.56 -3.98 -3.32
C ILE A 116 -3.86 -4.32 -1.86
N TYR A 117 -4.11 -3.28 -1.04
CA TYR A 117 -4.62 -3.46 0.30
C TYR A 117 -6.13 -3.75 0.27
N VAL A 118 -6.53 -4.82 0.93
CA VAL A 118 -7.91 -5.33 0.87
C VAL A 118 -8.59 -5.44 2.23
N GLY A 119 -8.23 -4.59 3.20
CA GLY A 119 -8.74 -4.66 4.57
C GLY A 119 -10.26 -4.52 4.71
N ASN A 120 -10.90 -3.76 3.84
CA ASN A 120 -12.35 -3.56 3.84
C ASN A 120 -13.09 -4.39 2.78
N HIS A 121 -12.38 -5.20 2.00
CA HIS A 121 -12.98 -5.97 0.93
C HIS A 121 -13.70 -7.23 1.46
N SER A 122 -14.72 -7.64 0.71
CA SER A 122 -15.34 -8.96 0.89
C SER A 122 -14.33 -10.07 0.58
N LEU A 123 -14.35 -11.15 1.35
CA LEU A 123 -13.51 -12.34 1.06
C LEU A 123 -13.77 -12.93 -0.33
N LYS A 124 -14.99 -12.81 -0.83
CA LYS A 124 -15.35 -13.21 -2.20
C LYS A 124 -14.53 -12.44 -3.23
N TRP A 125 -14.42 -11.13 -3.07
CA TRP A 125 -13.66 -10.28 -3.99
C TRP A 125 -12.15 -10.47 -3.87
N ILE A 126 -11.65 -10.70 -2.65
CA ILE A 126 -10.24 -11.04 -2.43
C ILE A 126 -9.87 -12.34 -3.14
N ARG A 127 -10.76 -13.34 -3.10
CA ARG A 127 -10.56 -14.60 -3.84
C ARG A 127 -10.55 -14.37 -5.36
N ALA A 128 -11.49 -13.58 -5.87
CA ALA A 128 -11.53 -13.23 -7.29
C ALA A 128 -10.26 -12.50 -7.74
N MET A 129 -9.76 -11.52 -6.97
CA MET A 129 -8.47 -10.86 -7.25
C MET A 129 -7.31 -11.87 -7.30
N ARG A 130 -7.27 -12.82 -6.35
CA ARG A 130 -6.24 -13.88 -6.32
C ARG A 130 -6.30 -14.75 -7.58
N ASP A 131 -7.50 -15.11 -8.02
CA ASP A 131 -7.70 -15.96 -9.20
C ASP A 131 -7.27 -15.26 -10.50
N GLU A 132 -7.27 -13.92 -10.50
CA GLU A 132 -6.68 -13.06 -11.54
C GLU A 132 -5.17 -12.77 -11.32
N ASN A 133 -4.52 -13.43 -10.36
CA ASN A 133 -3.11 -13.23 -10.01
C ASN A 133 -2.78 -11.80 -9.54
N ILE A 134 -3.74 -11.09 -8.99
CA ILE A 134 -3.54 -9.76 -8.42
C ILE A 134 -2.93 -9.91 -7.01
N PRO A 135 -1.74 -9.33 -6.76
CA PRO A 135 -1.16 -9.35 -5.42
C PRO A 135 -2.01 -8.56 -4.43
N THR A 136 -2.37 -9.18 -3.32
CA THR A 136 -3.15 -8.53 -2.27
C THR A 136 -2.48 -8.64 -0.91
N ILE A 137 -2.72 -7.65 -0.05
CA ILE A 137 -2.34 -7.68 1.36
C ILE A 137 -3.57 -7.44 2.22
N GLY A 138 -3.85 -8.37 3.12
CA GLY A 138 -5.00 -8.30 4.02
C GLY A 138 -4.71 -7.49 5.28
N HIS A 139 -5.79 -7.11 5.96
CA HIS A 139 -5.75 -6.51 7.28
C HIS A 139 -6.63 -7.34 8.21
N VAL A 140 -6.07 -7.75 9.34
CA VAL A 140 -6.77 -8.49 10.39
C VAL A 140 -6.78 -7.69 11.69
N GLY A 141 -7.67 -8.03 12.60
CA GLY A 141 -7.81 -7.31 13.86
C GLY A 141 -8.64 -6.03 13.71
N LEU A 142 -8.16 -4.93 14.27
CA LEU A 142 -8.85 -3.64 14.17
C LEU A 142 -8.73 -3.07 12.77
N ILE A 143 -9.84 -3.06 12.04
CA ILE A 143 -9.95 -2.42 10.73
C ILE A 143 -10.79 -1.14 10.91
N PRO A 144 -10.19 0.08 10.78
CA PRO A 144 -10.89 1.34 11.04
C PRO A 144 -12.20 1.52 10.26
N GLY A 145 -12.24 1.12 8.99
CA GLY A 145 -13.43 1.16 8.16
C GLY A 145 -14.59 0.25 8.63
N LYS A 146 -14.32 -0.68 9.56
CA LYS A 146 -15.32 -1.56 10.19
C LYS A 146 -15.66 -1.15 11.62
N ALA A 147 -15.23 0.03 12.08
CA ALA A 147 -15.39 0.46 13.46
C ALA A 147 -16.86 0.40 13.94
N THR A 148 -17.81 0.84 13.13
CA THR A 148 -19.24 0.77 13.46
C THR A 148 -19.71 -0.66 13.67
N TRP A 149 -19.25 -1.59 12.85
CA TRP A 149 -19.60 -3.00 12.93
C TRP A 149 -19.04 -3.68 14.18
N ILE A 150 -17.80 -3.34 14.56
CA ILE A 150 -17.10 -3.97 15.70
C ILE A 150 -17.30 -3.24 17.03
N GLY A 151 -18.12 -2.19 17.07
CA GLY A 151 -18.41 -1.45 18.29
C GLY A 151 -17.35 -0.40 18.67
N GLY A 152 -16.77 0.26 17.68
CA GLY A 152 -15.78 1.32 17.82
C GLY A 152 -14.34 0.90 17.49
N LEU A 153 -13.38 1.79 17.75
CA LEU A 153 -11.94 1.51 17.57
C LEU A 153 -11.42 0.72 18.78
N ARG A 154 -11.69 -0.55 18.82
CA ARG A 154 -11.26 -1.45 19.89
C ARG A 154 -10.49 -2.65 19.37
N ALA A 155 -9.65 -3.23 20.22
CA ALA A 155 -8.97 -4.48 19.88
C ALA A 155 -9.99 -5.62 19.75
N ILE A 156 -9.86 -6.38 18.68
CA ILE A 156 -10.64 -7.60 18.39
C ILE A 156 -9.70 -8.77 18.13
N GLY A 157 -10.23 -9.99 18.11
CA GLY A 157 -9.42 -11.21 17.97
C GLY A 157 -8.58 -11.51 19.22
N LYS A 158 -9.08 -11.15 20.41
CA LYS A 158 -8.40 -11.39 21.69
C LYS A 158 -8.49 -12.84 22.16
N THR A 159 -9.48 -13.56 21.68
CA THR A 159 -9.67 -14.98 21.93
C THR A 159 -9.62 -15.75 20.61
N ALA A 160 -9.44 -17.07 20.67
CA ALA A 160 -9.47 -17.90 19.48
C ALA A 160 -10.82 -17.81 18.75
N ASP A 161 -11.92 -17.80 19.50
CA ASP A 161 -13.27 -17.70 18.93
C ASP A 161 -13.48 -16.35 18.21
N GLU A 162 -13.05 -15.23 18.80
CA GLU A 162 -13.11 -13.92 18.14
C GLU A 162 -12.20 -13.83 16.90
N ALA A 163 -11.12 -14.59 16.87
CA ALA A 163 -10.15 -14.52 15.76
C ALA A 163 -10.55 -15.41 14.57
N ILE A 164 -11.34 -16.46 14.81
CA ILE A 164 -11.78 -17.44 13.80
C ILE A 164 -13.19 -17.11 13.26
N GLY A 165 -14.06 -16.56 14.08
CA GLY A 165 -15.45 -16.15 13.74
C GLY A 165 -15.50 -14.94 12.88
#